data_795e7aa1cb6daf3216818da7dadb6b5d
#
_entry.id   795e7aa1cb6daf3216818da7dadb6b5d
#
_cell.length_a   1.000
_cell.length_b   1.000
_cell.length_c   1.000
_cell.angle_alpha   90.00
_cell.angle_beta   90.00
_cell.angle_gamma   90.00
#
_symmetry.space_group_name_H-M   'P 1'
#
loop_
_entity.id
_entity.type
_entity.pdbx_description
1 polymer ?
#
loop_
_entity_poly.entity_id
_entity_poly.type
_entity_poly.pdbx_seq_one_letter_code
_entity_poly.pdbx_strand_id
1 'polypeptide(L)'
;AETNDFDPGDVWYFPRGHGHMLQCLGDKPCHFILIFDNGYFSEFGTFSITDWIGHTPKALLAKNFGVPEATFDTFPKEEVYFARGAVPPEKPAPPLQGWKLPPETHKY
;
A
#
# COMPACT_ATOMS: atom_id res chain seq x y z
N ALA A 1 -10.20 -5.43 -4.65
CA ALA A 1 -9.63 -4.21 -4.07
C ALA A 1 -10.72 -3.16 -3.86
N GLU A 2 -10.55 -2.35 -2.85
CA GLU A 2 -11.42 -1.23 -2.52
C GLU A 2 -10.59 0.06 -2.57
N THR A 3 -11.15 1.11 -3.12
CA THR A 3 -10.52 2.43 -3.15
C THR A 3 -11.54 3.46 -2.73
N ASN A 4 -11.20 4.28 -1.76
CA ASN A 4 -12.06 5.34 -1.23
C ASN A 4 -11.27 6.64 -1.11
N ASP A 5 -11.93 7.75 -1.39
CA ASP A 5 -11.44 9.08 -1.07
C ASP A 5 -11.84 9.46 0.36
N PHE A 6 -10.96 10.17 1.06
CA PHE A 6 -11.15 10.53 2.46
C PHE A 6 -10.99 12.02 2.65
N ASP A 7 -11.93 12.59 3.38
CA ASP A 7 -11.91 13.97 3.84
C ASP A 7 -11.64 14.04 5.35
N PRO A 8 -11.30 15.21 5.89
CA PRO A 8 -11.14 15.36 7.34
C PRO A 8 -12.37 14.90 8.11
N GLY A 9 -12.16 13.99 9.05
CA GLY A 9 -13.23 13.38 9.86
C GLY A 9 -13.67 12.00 9.41
N ASP A 10 -13.25 11.56 8.23
CA ASP A 10 -13.51 10.19 7.77
C ASP A 10 -12.64 9.16 8.51
N VAL A 11 -13.16 7.96 8.60
CA VAL A 11 -12.48 6.81 9.23
C VAL A 11 -12.43 5.65 8.24
N TRP A 12 -11.30 4.98 8.20
CA TRP A 12 -11.15 3.74 7.43
C TRP A 12 -10.65 2.60 8.33
N TYR A 13 -11.19 1.42 8.11
CA TYR A 13 -10.77 0.21 8.77
C TYR A 13 -10.02 -0.71 7.80
N PHE A 14 -8.82 -1.09 8.18
CA PHE A 14 -8.03 -2.10 7.46
C PHE A 14 -8.03 -3.40 8.26
N PRO A 15 -8.72 -4.45 7.79
CA PRO A 15 -8.68 -5.74 8.46
C PRO A 15 -7.25 -6.31 8.50
N ARG A 16 -6.93 -7.08 9.52
CA ARG A 16 -5.63 -7.73 9.66
C ARG A 16 -5.29 -8.56 8.41
N GLY A 17 -4.04 -8.52 7.98
CA GLY A 17 -3.55 -9.28 6.83
C GLY A 17 -3.99 -8.75 5.47
N HIS A 18 -4.69 -7.62 5.40
CA HIS A 18 -5.06 -6.98 4.14
C HIS A 18 -4.02 -5.94 3.74
N GLY A 19 -3.44 -6.13 2.56
CA GLY A 19 -2.53 -5.15 1.96
C GLY A 19 -3.26 -3.84 1.66
N HIS A 20 -2.64 -2.72 2.00
CA HIS A 20 -3.23 -1.40 1.78
C HIS A 20 -2.15 -0.35 1.55
N MET A 21 -2.56 0.76 0.98
CA MET A 21 -1.73 1.95 0.84
C MET A 21 -2.56 3.21 1.03
N LEU A 22 -1.91 4.28 1.44
CA LEU A 22 -2.49 5.61 1.56
C LEU A 22 -1.77 6.54 0.61
N GLN A 23 -2.51 7.34 -0.13
CA GLN A 23 -1.96 8.30 -1.07
C GLN A 23 -2.51 9.68 -0.78
N CYS A 24 -1.62 10.64 -0.51
CA CYS A 24 -1.97 12.05 -0.45
C CYS A 24 -2.38 12.54 -1.83
N LEU A 25 -3.48 13.26 -1.91
CA LEU A 25 -3.97 13.90 -3.12
C LEU A 25 -3.72 15.41 -3.07
N GLY A 26 -3.44 15.99 -4.24
CA GLY A 26 -3.14 17.42 -4.34
C GLY A 26 -1.77 17.80 -3.76
N ASP A 27 -1.60 19.07 -3.45
CA ASP A 27 -0.33 19.70 -3.05
C ASP A 27 -0.20 19.95 -1.54
N LYS A 28 -1.24 19.62 -0.78
CA LYS A 28 -1.27 19.85 0.68
C LYS A 28 -0.83 18.60 1.44
N PRO A 29 -0.16 18.75 2.59
CA PRO A 29 0.15 17.64 3.47
C PRO A 29 -1.11 16.92 3.95
N CYS A 30 -1.07 15.59 4.00
CA CYS A 30 -2.09 14.78 4.64
C CYS A 30 -1.70 14.45 6.07
N HIS A 31 -2.66 14.56 6.97
CA HIS A 31 -2.51 14.18 8.37
C HIS A 31 -3.54 13.13 8.72
N PHE A 32 -3.10 12.03 9.29
CA PHE A 32 -3.97 10.95 9.75
C PHE A 32 -3.41 10.29 11.00
N ILE A 33 -4.28 9.64 11.75
CA ILE A 33 -3.93 8.89 12.96
C ILE A 33 -4.13 7.41 12.65
N LEU A 34 -3.14 6.59 12.98
CA LEU A 34 -3.21 5.14 12.93
C LEU A 34 -3.47 4.60 14.34
N ILE A 35 -4.50 3.78 14.47
CA ILE A 35 -4.84 3.10 15.72
C ILE A 35 -4.77 1.60 15.47
N PHE A 36 -3.98 0.90 16.28
CA PHE A 36 -3.82 -0.54 16.19
C PHE A 36 -4.59 -1.23 17.31
N ASP A 37 -5.20 -2.36 17.01
CA ASP A 37 -5.94 -3.17 17.98
C ASP A 37 -5.04 -4.13 18.77
N ASN A 38 -3.74 -4.00 18.64
CA ASN A 38 -2.75 -4.79 19.35
C ASN A 38 -1.99 -3.92 20.36
N GLY A 39 -1.96 -4.33 21.62
CA GLY A 39 -1.21 -3.64 22.67
C GLY A 39 0.33 -3.71 22.52
N TYR A 40 0.83 -4.52 21.62
CA TYR A 40 2.23 -4.61 21.28
C TYR A 40 2.44 -4.43 19.77
N PHE A 41 3.13 -3.37 19.39
CA PHE A 41 3.54 -3.14 18.00
C PHE A 41 5.00 -3.56 17.80
N SER A 42 5.26 -4.31 16.74
CA SER A 42 6.60 -4.70 16.33
C SER A 42 6.72 -4.58 14.81
N GLU A 43 7.70 -3.83 14.33
CA GLU A 43 8.03 -3.77 12.90
C GLU A 43 8.36 -5.15 12.35
N PHE A 44 9.12 -5.93 13.11
CA PHE A 44 9.48 -7.31 12.73
C PHE A 44 8.26 -8.21 12.55
N GLY A 45 7.22 -8.00 13.33
CA GLY A 45 5.94 -8.72 13.22
C GLY A 45 4.95 -8.13 12.22
N THR A 46 5.32 -7.05 11.54
CA THR A 46 4.46 -6.35 10.58
C THR A 46 4.97 -6.60 9.17
N PHE A 47 4.11 -7.11 8.29
CA PHE A 47 4.50 -7.38 6.91
C PHE A 47 4.61 -6.08 6.11
N SER A 48 5.76 -5.92 5.44
CA SER A 48 5.99 -4.88 4.45
C SER A 48 6.39 -5.52 3.13
N ILE A 49 5.72 -5.15 2.04
CA ILE A 49 6.01 -5.71 0.72
C ILE A 49 7.39 -5.31 0.21
N THR A 50 7.83 -4.09 0.47
CA THR A 50 9.15 -3.62 0.05
C THR A 50 10.28 -4.29 0.84
N ASP A 51 10.07 -4.53 2.13
CA ASP A 51 10.99 -5.29 2.96
C ASP A 51 11.11 -6.74 2.45
N TRP A 52 9.98 -7.41 2.24
CA TRP A 52 9.96 -8.77 1.71
C TRP A 52 10.67 -8.89 0.36
N ILE A 53 10.31 -8.05 -0.61
CA ILE A 53 10.89 -8.10 -1.96
C ILE A 53 12.38 -7.71 -1.91
N GLY A 54 12.74 -6.68 -1.13
CA GLY A 54 14.11 -6.21 -1.01
C GLY A 54 15.07 -7.24 -0.42
N HIS A 55 14.58 -8.15 0.42
CA HIS A 55 15.37 -9.19 1.10
C HIS A 55 15.22 -10.59 0.48
N THR A 56 14.43 -10.72 -0.59
CA THR A 56 14.25 -12.01 -1.28
C THR A 56 15.16 -12.08 -2.50
N PRO A 57 15.91 -13.18 -2.72
CA PRO A 57 16.75 -13.33 -3.90
C PRO A 57 15.97 -13.18 -5.20
N LYS A 58 16.48 -12.40 -6.15
CA LYS A 58 15.81 -12.11 -7.42
C LYS A 58 15.42 -13.36 -8.20
N ALA A 59 16.28 -14.38 -8.20
CA ALA A 59 15.99 -15.65 -8.86
C ALA A 59 14.73 -16.33 -8.32
N LEU A 60 14.49 -16.24 -7.02
CA LEU A 60 13.28 -16.78 -6.38
C LEU A 60 12.04 -15.93 -6.74
N LEU A 61 12.19 -14.61 -6.71
CA LEU A 61 11.12 -13.70 -7.12
C LEU A 61 10.74 -13.94 -8.58
N ALA A 62 11.73 -13.98 -9.48
CA ALA A 62 11.52 -14.23 -10.90
C ALA A 62 10.76 -15.53 -11.15
N LYS A 63 11.16 -16.60 -10.45
CA LYS A 63 10.51 -17.90 -10.54
C LYS A 63 9.04 -17.86 -10.07
N ASN A 64 8.78 -17.19 -8.94
CA ASN A 64 7.43 -17.13 -8.37
C ASN A 64 6.49 -16.20 -9.16
N PHE A 65 7.01 -15.09 -9.67
CA PHE A 65 6.22 -14.13 -10.46
C PHE A 65 6.16 -14.46 -11.95
N GLY A 66 6.97 -15.42 -12.44
CA GLY A 66 7.01 -15.79 -13.85
C GLY A 66 7.56 -14.68 -14.75
N VAL A 67 8.53 -13.90 -14.28
CA VAL A 67 9.14 -12.76 -14.98
C VAL A 67 10.65 -12.86 -14.97
N PRO A 68 11.38 -12.16 -15.90
CA PRO A 68 12.85 -12.11 -15.87
C PRO A 68 13.38 -11.49 -14.58
N GLU A 69 14.54 -11.94 -14.10
CA GLU A 69 15.21 -11.39 -12.90
C GLU A 69 15.45 -9.88 -13.00
N ALA A 70 15.77 -9.38 -14.19
CA ALA A 70 15.98 -7.96 -14.45
C ALA A 70 14.77 -7.08 -14.09
N THR A 71 13.57 -7.64 -14.03
CA THR A 71 12.36 -6.94 -13.58
C THR A 71 12.52 -6.37 -12.17
N PHE A 72 13.34 -7.01 -11.34
CA PHE A 72 13.58 -6.62 -9.95
C PHE A 72 14.79 -5.72 -9.73
N ASP A 73 15.46 -5.28 -10.80
CA ASP A 73 16.66 -4.45 -10.67
C ASP A 73 16.39 -3.05 -10.13
N THR A 74 15.20 -2.53 -10.41
CA THR A 74 14.76 -1.19 -9.98
C THR A 74 13.98 -1.21 -8.67
N PHE A 75 13.73 -2.37 -8.09
CA PHE A 75 13.01 -2.45 -6.82
C PHE A 75 13.88 -1.97 -5.67
N PRO A 76 13.27 -1.33 -4.64
CA PRO A 76 14.00 -0.94 -3.44
C PRO A 76 14.71 -2.15 -2.82
N LYS A 77 15.92 -1.92 -2.32
CA LYS A 77 16.70 -2.95 -1.62
C LYS A 77 16.42 -2.98 -0.12
N GLU A 78 15.72 -1.97 0.36
CA GLU A 78 15.37 -1.79 1.76
C GLU A 78 13.90 -1.43 1.86
N GLU A 79 13.35 -1.54 3.06
CA GLU A 79 11.97 -1.17 3.33
C GLU A 79 11.71 0.31 3.02
N VAL A 80 10.61 0.58 2.35
CA VAL A 80 10.16 1.94 2.03
C VAL A 80 8.82 2.20 2.69
N TYR A 81 8.81 3.09 3.68
CA TYR A 81 7.59 3.52 4.36
C TYR A 81 6.84 4.59 3.57
N PHE A 82 7.58 5.55 3.03
CA PHE A 82 7.04 6.67 2.28
C PHE A 82 7.79 6.84 0.97
N ALA A 83 7.07 6.81 -0.14
CA ALA A 83 7.62 7.08 -1.45
C ALA A 83 7.18 8.46 -1.92
N ARG A 84 8.12 9.24 -2.47
CA ARG A 84 7.79 10.47 -3.19
C ARG A 84 7.45 10.14 -4.63
N GLY A 85 6.45 10.80 -5.16
CA GLY A 85 6.03 10.69 -6.55
C GLY A 85 5.59 12.04 -7.11
N ALA A 86 5.13 12.04 -8.35
CA ALA A 86 4.42 13.20 -8.89
C ALA A 86 3.16 13.47 -8.07
N VAL A 87 2.77 14.74 -7.96
CA VAL A 87 1.51 15.11 -7.31
C VAL A 87 0.37 14.47 -8.10
N PRO A 88 -0.43 13.58 -7.49
CA PRO A 88 -1.54 12.95 -8.19
C PRO A 88 -2.68 13.94 -8.40
N PRO A 89 -3.57 13.72 -9.38
CA PRO A 89 -4.78 14.48 -9.51
C PRO A 89 -5.68 14.29 -8.28
N GLU A 90 -6.53 15.29 -7.98
CA GLU A 90 -7.47 15.21 -6.85
C GLU A 90 -8.41 13.99 -6.93
N LYS A 91 -8.72 13.56 -8.14
CA LYS A 91 -9.54 12.36 -8.39
C LYS A 91 -8.79 11.41 -9.31
N PRO A 92 -7.92 10.56 -8.77
CA PRO A 92 -7.22 9.58 -9.58
C PRO A 92 -8.18 8.53 -10.13
N ALA A 93 -7.86 7.99 -11.30
CA ALA A 93 -8.59 6.85 -11.85
C ALA A 93 -8.44 5.63 -10.93
N PRO A 94 -9.46 4.78 -10.80
CA PRO A 94 -9.32 3.52 -10.07
C PRO A 94 -8.14 2.70 -10.60
N PRO A 95 -7.30 2.11 -9.72
CA PRO A 95 -6.10 1.38 -10.15
C PRO A 95 -6.40 0.13 -10.97
N LEU A 96 -7.61 -0.41 -10.85
CA LEU A 96 -8.07 -1.59 -11.59
C LEU A 96 -9.35 -1.25 -12.36
N GLN A 97 -9.20 -1.05 -13.67
CA GLN A 97 -10.35 -0.82 -14.55
C GLN A 97 -11.26 -2.06 -14.59
N GLY A 98 -12.57 -1.83 -14.56
CA GLY A 98 -13.56 -2.90 -14.58
C GLY A 98 -13.74 -3.63 -13.25
N TRP A 99 -12.98 -3.30 -12.23
CA TRP A 99 -13.16 -3.83 -10.90
C TRP A 99 -14.39 -3.20 -10.24
N LYS A 100 -15.31 -4.04 -9.80
CA LYS A 100 -16.44 -3.58 -8.98
C LYS A 100 -16.01 -3.55 -7.52
N LEU A 101 -16.34 -2.46 -6.83
CA LEU A 101 -16.18 -2.41 -5.39
C LEU A 101 -16.98 -3.56 -4.74
N PRO A 102 -16.46 -4.17 -3.67
CA PRO A 102 -17.26 -5.09 -2.87
C PRO A 102 -18.53 -4.39 -2.38
N PRO A 103 -19.61 -5.14 -2.11
CA PRO A 103 -20.84 -4.55 -1.60
C PRO A 103 -20.67 -3.89 -0.22
N GLU A 104 -19.61 -4.27 0.49
CA GLU A 104 -19.23 -3.68 1.78
C GLU A 104 -18.01 -2.79 1.60
N THR A 105 -18.07 -1.60 2.17
CA THR A 105 -16.94 -0.67 2.25
C THR A 105 -16.46 -0.57 3.68
N HIS A 106 -15.13 -0.35 3.86
CA HIS A 106 -14.49 -0.15 5.15
C HIS A 106 -14.28 1.32 5.50
N LYS A 107 -14.84 2.22 4.71
CA LYS A 107 -14.88 3.66 4.97
C LYS A 107 -16.08 4.00 5.87
N TYR A 108 -15.82 4.79 6.91
CA TYR A 108 -16.81 5.27 7.87
C TYR A 108 -16.69 6.78 8.06
#